data_1b6cc791ff3d091bd74fcdad6a4bbeb2
#
_entry.id   1b6cc791ff3d091bd74fcdad6a4bbeb2
#
_cell.length_a   1.000
_cell.length_b   1.000
_cell.length_c   1.000
_cell.angle_alpha   90.00
_cell.angle_beta   90.00
_cell.angle_gamma   90.00
#
_symmetry.space_group_name_H-M   'P 1'
#
loop_
_entity.id
_entity.type
_entity.pdbx_description
1 polymer ?
#
loop_
_entity_poly.entity_id
_entity_poly.type
_entity_poly.pdbx_seq_one_letter_code
_entity_poly.pdbx_strand_id
1 'polypeptide(L)'
;GNNDKVGLILFADKVYKVIPPQKGRKHILAIISNILTADYVPSESKIDGALQYMMNSFKKKSLVFMFSDFEDDYDLKVLRVAARKHQLLGMRIYDDKDSEIPDIGYSLFQDSETGKQVWANTSSARWRYEFAEKQKQKVRSVTEDFENSAASFMNINTGEDYSKFLYQYFRKR
;
A
#
# COMPACT_ATOMS: atom_id res chain seq x y z
N GLY A 1 -14.52 4.36 -21.00
CA GLY A 1 -14.47 5.17 -19.82
C GLY A 1 -15.83 5.30 -19.20
N ASN A 2 -16.00 4.78 -17.97
CA ASN A 2 -17.31 4.69 -17.30
C ASN A 2 -17.82 6.00 -16.70
N ASN A 3 -17.17 7.13 -16.98
CA ASN A 3 -17.57 8.45 -16.44
C ASN A 3 -17.72 8.46 -14.89
N ASP A 4 -16.94 7.64 -14.19
CA ASP A 4 -16.94 7.56 -12.74
C ASP A 4 -16.25 8.77 -12.10
N LYS A 5 -16.61 9.06 -10.85
CA LYS A 5 -15.90 10.07 -10.06
C LYS A 5 -14.68 9.42 -9.40
N VAL A 6 -13.52 10.02 -9.56
CA VAL A 6 -12.27 9.60 -8.95
C VAL A 6 -11.74 10.68 -8.04
N GLY A 7 -11.27 10.33 -6.84
CA GLY A 7 -10.60 11.21 -5.91
C GLY A 7 -9.26 10.62 -5.48
N LEU A 8 -8.47 11.39 -4.76
CA LEU A 8 -7.18 10.99 -4.25
C LEU A 8 -7.02 11.43 -2.79
N ILE A 9 -6.43 10.57 -1.97
CA ILE A 9 -5.90 10.90 -0.65
C ILE A 9 -4.43 10.49 -0.64
N LEU A 10 -3.53 11.45 -0.46
CA LEU A 10 -2.11 11.20 -0.21
C LEU A 10 -1.86 11.28 1.30
N PHE A 11 -1.22 10.26 1.83
CA PHE A 11 -0.91 10.15 3.26
C PHE A 11 0.47 9.55 3.50
N ALA A 12 1.03 9.85 4.68
CA ALA A 12 2.15 9.17 5.31
C ALA A 12 1.86 9.17 6.83
N ASP A 13 2.60 9.91 7.67
CA ASP A 13 2.27 10.10 9.10
C ASP A 13 0.91 10.76 9.34
N LYS A 14 0.42 11.48 8.35
CA LYS A 14 -0.89 12.15 8.29
C LYS A 14 -1.40 12.23 6.86
N VAL A 15 -2.61 12.71 6.69
CA VAL A 15 -3.16 13.06 5.37
C VAL A 15 -2.56 14.39 4.91
N TYR A 16 -1.81 14.35 3.82
CA TYR A 16 -1.14 15.54 3.24
C TYR A 16 -1.99 16.24 2.20
N LYS A 17 -2.67 15.47 1.36
CA LYS A 17 -3.42 16.00 0.24
C LYS A 17 -4.71 15.25 0.02
N VAL A 18 -5.75 15.97 -0.28
CA VAL A 18 -7.05 15.41 -0.66
C VAL A 18 -7.54 16.09 -1.93
N ILE A 19 -7.87 15.28 -2.93
CA ILE A 19 -8.53 15.72 -4.14
C ILE A 19 -9.92 15.08 -4.15
N PRO A 20 -11.00 15.88 -4.01
CA PRO A 20 -12.36 15.37 -3.96
C PRO A 20 -12.76 14.62 -5.24
N PRO A 21 -13.66 13.61 -5.15
CA PRO A 21 -14.09 12.85 -6.31
C PRO A 21 -14.83 13.70 -7.34
N GLN A 22 -14.26 13.83 -8.53
CA GLN A 22 -14.83 14.52 -9.68
C GLN A 22 -14.69 13.68 -10.94
N LYS A 23 -15.42 14.05 -11.99
CA LYS A 23 -15.38 13.41 -13.31
C LYS A 23 -14.47 14.17 -14.26
N GLY A 24 -14.05 13.49 -15.32
CA GLY A 24 -13.45 14.10 -16.49
C GLY A 24 -11.94 13.96 -16.59
N ARG A 25 -11.48 14.00 -17.84
CA ARG A 25 -10.06 13.74 -18.18
C ARG A 25 -9.09 14.72 -17.52
N LYS A 26 -9.44 16.00 -17.47
CA LYS A 26 -8.60 17.04 -16.82
C LYS A 26 -8.39 16.75 -15.34
N HIS A 27 -9.44 16.27 -14.66
CA HIS A 27 -9.37 15.90 -13.25
C HIS A 27 -8.46 14.68 -13.02
N ILE A 28 -8.56 13.66 -13.87
CA ILE A 28 -7.66 12.48 -13.79
C ILE A 28 -6.20 12.89 -14.02
N LEU A 29 -5.93 13.75 -15.00
CA LEU A 29 -4.57 14.25 -15.23
C LEU A 29 -4.05 15.07 -14.04
N ALA A 30 -4.90 15.84 -13.37
CA ALA A 30 -4.53 16.54 -12.15
C ALA A 30 -4.18 15.56 -11.00
N ILE A 31 -4.93 14.46 -10.84
CA ILE A 31 -4.61 13.41 -9.89
C ILE A 31 -3.24 12.82 -10.19
N ILE A 32 -2.99 12.39 -11.42
CA ILE A 32 -1.70 11.81 -11.84
C ILE A 32 -0.55 12.79 -11.58
N SER A 33 -0.73 14.07 -11.98
CA SER A 33 0.27 15.11 -11.71
C SER A 33 0.57 15.24 -10.22
N ASN A 34 -0.45 15.25 -9.36
CA ASN A 34 -0.25 15.35 -7.92
C ASN A 34 0.47 14.14 -7.32
N ILE A 35 0.24 12.94 -7.85
CA ILE A 35 0.99 11.74 -7.43
C ILE A 35 2.46 11.87 -7.83
N LEU A 36 2.74 12.25 -9.09
CA LEU A 36 4.10 12.33 -9.62
C LEU A 36 4.93 13.49 -9.03
N THR A 37 4.27 14.55 -8.58
CA THR A 37 4.92 15.72 -8.00
C THR A 37 4.75 15.81 -6.49
N ALA A 38 4.28 14.73 -5.85
CA ALA A 38 4.17 14.69 -4.41
C ALA A 38 5.55 14.80 -3.78
N ASP A 39 5.78 15.89 -3.07
CA ASP A 39 6.96 16.12 -2.27
C ASP A 39 6.61 15.79 -0.82
N TYR A 40 7.23 14.77 -0.27
CA TYR A 40 6.96 14.33 1.11
C TYR A 40 8.28 14.08 1.84
N VAL A 41 8.26 14.30 3.13
CA VAL A 41 9.35 13.89 4.01
C VAL A 41 9.12 12.43 4.38
N PRO A 42 10.12 11.55 4.21
CA PRO A 42 10.00 10.15 4.63
C PRO A 42 9.58 10.05 6.10
N SER A 43 8.54 9.30 6.38
CA SER A 43 7.97 9.10 7.72
C SER A 43 7.14 7.83 7.72
N GLU A 44 6.90 7.28 8.93
CA GLU A 44 6.02 6.12 9.10
C GLU A 44 4.64 6.36 8.48
N SER A 45 4.09 5.34 7.84
CA SER A 45 2.77 5.41 7.20
C SER A 45 1.65 5.17 8.21
N LYS A 46 0.74 6.12 8.38
CA LYS A 46 -0.43 5.99 9.29
C LYS A 46 -1.69 5.62 8.50
N ILE A 47 -1.82 4.34 8.13
CA ILE A 47 -2.98 3.78 7.41
C ILE A 47 -4.28 4.12 8.14
N ASP A 48 -4.31 4.00 9.47
CA ASP A 48 -5.49 4.27 10.29
C ASP A 48 -6.01 5.70 10.14
N GLY A 49 -5.10 6.67 10.14
CA GLY A 49 -5.44 8.08 9.94
C GLY A 49 -6.06 8.34 8.56
N ALA A 50 -5.50 7.71 7.52
CA ALA A 50 -6.03 7.82 6.16
C ALA A 50 -7.42 7.17 6.03
N LEU A 51 -7.62 5.98 6.60
CA LEU A 51 -8.91 5.30 6.61
C LEU A 51 -9.97 6.07 7.41
N GLN A 52 -9.62 6.59 8.59
CA GLN A 52 -10.52 7.42 9.39
C GLN A 52 -10.91 8.70 8.66
N TYR A 53 -9.94 9.39 8.05
CA TYR A 53 -10.21 10.58 7.24
C TYR A 53 -11.16 10.26 6.08
N MET A 54 -10.88 9.19 5.34
CA MET A 54 -11.71 8.72 4.23
C MET A 54 -13.15 8.46 4.69
N MET A 55 -13.35 7.69 5.76
CA MET A 55 -14.67 7.36 6.29
C MET A 55 -15.44 8.60 6.79
N ASN A 56 -14.74 9.59 7.30
CA ASN A 56 -15.35 10.84 7.75
C ASN A 56 -15.75 11.75 6.59
N SER A 57 -14.93 11.78 5.53
CA SER A 57 -15.12 12.66 4.38
C SER A 57 -16.08 12.09 3.34
N PHE A 58 -16.09 10.76 3.14
CA PHE A 58 -16.89 10.11 2.09
C PHE A 58 -17.98 9.23 2.70
N LYS A 59 -19.22 9.74 2.67
CA LYS A 59 -20.38 9.03 3.28
C LYS A 59 -20.98 7.96 2.38
N LYS A 60 -20.82 8.09 1.06
CA LYS A 60 -21.34 7.10 0.10
C LYS A 60 -20.37 5.95 -0.07
N LYS A 61 -20.92 4.73 -0.19
CA LYS A 61 -20.12 3.53 -0.48
C LYS A 61 -19.33 3.74 -1.77
N SER A 62 -18.02 3.56 -1.69
CA SER A 62 -17.06 3.79 -2.77
C SER A 62 -16.15 2.58 -2.94
N LEU A 63 -15.61 2.39 -4.11
CA LEU A 63 -14.48 1.50 -4.33
C LEU A 63 -13.20 2.28 -3.96
N VAL A 64 -12.41 1.71 -3.07
CA VAL A 64 -11.21 2.32 -2.53
C VAL A 64 -10.01 1.44 -2.84
N PHE A 65 -9.07 1.97 -3.58
CA PHE A 65 -7.76 1.37 -3.79
C PHE A 65 -6.78 2.00 -2.81
N MET A 66 -6.23 1.20 -1.91
CA MET A 66 -5.22 1.64 -0.96
C MET A 66 -3.87 1.07 -1.35
N PHE A 67 -2.94 1.95 -1.73
CA PHE A 67 -1.58 1.61 -2.09
C PHE A 67 -0.66 1.88 -0.90
N SER A 68 0.06 0.86 -0.45
CA SER A 68 1.05 0.93 0.62
C SER A 68 1.98 -0.26 0.50
N ASP A 69 3.14 -0.22 1.15
CA ASP A 69 4.00 -1.39 1.39
C ASP A 69 3.50 -2.24 2.55
N PHE A 70 2.62 -1.68 3.42
CA PHE A 70 2.04 -2.32 4.61
C PHE A 70 3.11 -2.80 5.61
N GLU A 71 4.23 -2.08 5.70
CA GLU A 71 5.29 -2.41 6.66
C GLU A 71 4.96 -1.95 8.08
N ASP A 72 4.22 -0.84 8.23
CA ASP A 72 3.78 -0.32 9.51
C ASP A 72 2.58 -1.06 10.10
N ASP A 73 2.42 -0.93 11.42
CA ASP A 73 1.28 -1.47 12.14
C ASP A 73 0.03 -0.61 11.92
N TYR A 74 -1.13 -1.27 11.87
CA TYR A 74 -2.44 -0.64 11.73
C TYR A 74 -3.50 -1.34 12.61
N ASP A 75 -4.55 -0.60 12.99
CA ASP A 75 -5.65 -1.14 13.80
C ASP A 75 -6.65 -1.92 12.93
N LEU A 76 -6.75 -3.22 13.15
CA LEU A 76 -7.72 -4.10 12.51
C LEU A 76 -9.18 -3.65 12.70
N LYS A 77 -9.49 -2.94 13.78
CA LYS A 77 -10.84 -2.41 13.99
C LYS A 77 -11.14 -1.30 12.98
N VAL A 78 -10.18 -0.42 12.73
CA VAL A 78 -10.31 0.65 11.73
C VAL A 78 -10.45 0.06 10.33
N LEU A 79 -9.61 -0.93 9.99
CA LEU A 79 -9.68 -1.65 8.72
C LEU A 79 -11.07 -2.30 8.51
N ARG A 80 -11.59 -3.02 9.51
CA ARG A 80 -12.91 -3.67 9.44
C ARG A 80 -14.04 -2.68 9.27
N VAL A 81 -14.00 -1.55 9.97
CA VAL A 81 -15.03 -0.50 9.83
C VAL A 81 -14.98 0.12 8.43
N ALA A 82 -13.80 0.40 7.92
CA ALA A 82 -13.61 0.93 6.57
C ALA A 82 -14.12 -0.04 5.50
N ALA A 83 -13.79 -1.33 5.61
CA ALA A 83 -14.21 -2.37 4.68
C ALA A 83 -15.74 -2.61 4.67
N ARG A 84 -16.41 -2.45 5.82
CA ARG A 84 -17.88 -2.49 5.89
C ARG A 84 -18.54 -1.29 5.22
N LYS A 85 -17.92 -0.12 5.34
CA LYS A 85 -18.47 1.13 4.78
C LYS A 85 -18.20 1.28 3.30
N HIS A 86 -17.05 0.83 2.84
CA HIS A 86 -16.57 0.95 1.47
C HIS A 86 -16.15 -0.41 0.93
N GLN A 87 -15.94 -0.50 -0.37
CA GLN A 87 -15.34 -1.65 -1.00
C GLN A 87 -13.82 -1.40 -1.03
N LEU A 88 -13.09 -1.99 -0.07
CA LEU A 88 -11.68 -1.76 0.13
C LEU A 88 -10.83 -2.82 -0.55
N LEU A 89 -9.83 -2.39 -1.32
CA LEU A 89 -8.80 -3.20 -1.92
C LEU A 89 -7.43 -2.64 -1.52
N GLY A 90 -6.70 -3.37 -0.67
CA GLY A 90 -5.29 -3.12 -0.40
C GLY A 90 -4.42 -3.62 -1.55
N MET A 91 -3.47 -2.82 -1.96
CA MET A 91 -2.53 -3.13 -3.05
C MET A 91 -1.12 -2.86 -2.55
N ARG A 92 -0.39 -3.92 -2.23
CA ARG A 92 1.03 -3.84 -1.95
C ARG A 92 1.79 -3.85 -3.26
N ILE A 93 2.59 -2.82 -3.47
CA ILE A 93 3.50 -2.74 -4.61
C ILE A 93 4.90 -3.01 -4.11
N TYR A 94 5.60 -3.97 -4.70
CA TYR A 94 6.94 -4.38 -4.28
C TYR A 94 7.83 -4.68 -5.48
N ASP A 95 9.14 -4.59 -5.28
CA ASP A 95 10.16 -5.08 -6.21
C ASP A 95 10.74 -6.40 -5.67
N ASP A 96 11.23 -7.29 -6.53
CA ASP A 96 11.86 -8.55 -6.11
C ASP A 96 13.07 -8.29 -5.20
N LYS A 97 13.74 -7.16 -5.37
CA LYS A 97 14.87 -6.73 -4.52
C LYS A 97 14.47 -6.43 -3.08
N ASP A 98 13.19 -6.13 -2.83
CA ASP A 98 12.68 -5.89 -1.47
C ASP A 98 12.59 -7.20 -0.67
N SER A 99 12.48 -8.33 -1.34
CA SER A 99 12.33 -9.66 -0.73
C SER A 99 13.59 -10.51 -0.81
N GLU A 100 14.50 -10.25 -1.74
CA GLU A 100 15.71 -11.02 -1.97
C GLU A 100 16.96 -10.14 -1.83
N ILE A 101 17.63 -10.24 -0.68
CA ILE A 101 18.89 -9.52 -0.47
C ILE A 101 20.03 -10.34 -1.09
N PRO A 102 20.80 -9.75 -2.04
CA PRO A 102 21.94 -10.42 -2.64
C PRO A 102 23.09 -10.58 -1.63
N ASP A 103 23.98 -11.54 -1.91
CA ASP A 103 25.23 -11.71 -1.16
C ASP A 103 26.21 -10.58 -1.57
N ILE A 104 26.25 -9.52 -0.76
CA ILE A 104 27.15 -8.37 -0.93
C ILE A 104 28.06 -8.15 0.28
N GLY A 105 28.18 -9.16 1.15
CA GLY A 105 29.05 -9.11 2.31
C GLY A 105 28.43 -8.37 3.51
N TYR A 106 29.27 -7.76 4.30
CA TYR A 106 28.85 -6.91 5.43
C TYR A 106 28.36 -5.56 4.90
N SER A 107 27.08 -5.27 5.07
CA SER A 107 26.45 -4.08 4.49
C SER A 107 25.62 -3.34 5.53
N LEU A 108 25.59 -2.02 5.39
CA LEU A 108 24.76 -1.14 6.19
C LEU A 108 23.41 -0.96 5.47
N PHE A 109 22.35 -1.42 6.10
CA PHE A 109 20.98 -1.17 5.65
C PHE A 109 20.43 0.03 6.39
N GLN A 110 19.77 0.89 5.67
CA GLN A 110 19.05 2.03 6.23
C GLN A 110 17.60 1.90 5.87
N ASP A 111 16.77 1.93 6.90
CA ASP A 111 15.32 2.01 6.75
C ASP A 111 14.96 3.38 6.12
N SER A 112 14.21 3.34 5.03
CA SER A 112 13.91 4.54 4.24
C SER A 112 12.93 5.49 4.93
N GLU A 113 12.12 4.99 5.86
CA GLU A 113 11.12 5.78 6.57
C GLU A 113 11.64 6.34 7.89
N THR A 114 12.29 5.50 8.68
CA THR A 114 12.77 5.88 10.02
C THR A 114 14.22 6.37 10.03
N GLY A 115 14.98 6.12 8.96
CA GLY A 115 16.41 6.41 8.88
C GLY A 115 17.28 5.51 9.78
N LYS A 116 16.70 4.53 10.48
CA LYS A 116 17.44 3.59 11.33
C LYS A 116 18.42 2.79 10.50
N GLN A 117 19.63 2.64 11.01
CA GLN A 117 20.68 1.90 10.35
C GLN A 117 20.99 0.59 11.09
N VAL A 118 21.10 -0.49 10.32
CA VAL A 118 21.41 -1.83 10.84
C VAL A 118 22.50 -2.46 9.99
N TRP A 119 23.57 -2.92 10.63
CA TRP A 119 24.59 -3.72 9.97
C TRP A 119 24.13 -5.16 9.85
N ALA A 120 24.21 -5.72 8.65
CA ALA A 120 23.89 -7.10 8.40
C ALA A 120 24.97 -7.79 7.55
N ASN A 121 25.23 -9.05 7.89
CA ASN A 121 26.11 -9.91 7.09
C ASN A 121 25.26 -10.64 6.04
N THR A 122 25.19 -10.10 4.85
CA THR A 122 24.42 -10.68 3.75
C THR A 122 25.06 -11.94 3.15
N SER A 123 26.34 -12.25 3.46
CA SER A 123 26.95 -13.53 3.08
C SER A 123 26.39 -14.71 3.86
N SER A 124 25.73 -14.48 5.01
CA SER A 124 25.06 -15.52 5.76
C SER A 124 23.79 -16.00 5.04
N ALA A 125 23.82 -17.19 4.47
CA ALA A 125 22.65 -17.81 3.84
C ALA A 125 21.48 -17.96 4.83
N ARG A 126 21.79 -18.25 6.10
CA ARG A 126 20.79 -18.34 7.17
C ARG A 126 20.10 -16.99 7.38
N TRP A 127 20.86 -15.90 7.46
CA TRP A 127 20.30 -14.56 7.64
C TRP A 127 19.40 -14.15 6.47
N ARG A 128 19.85 -14.41 5.22
CA ARG A 128 19.03 -14.12 4.02
C ARG A 128 17.72 -14.92 4.02
N TYR A 129 17.80 -16.21 4.41
CA TYR A 129 16.60 -17.04 4.52
C TYR A 129 15.62 -16.53 5.60
N GLU A 130 16.12 -16.21 6.80
CA GLU A 130 15.31 -15.68 7.90
C GLU A 130 14.65 -14.34 7.50
N PHE A 131 15.37 -13.48 6.78
CA PHE A 131 14.83 -12.23 6.24
C PHE A 131 13.70 -12.49 5.24
N ALA A 132 13.92 -13.33 4.23
CA ALA A 132 12.91 -13.68 3.23
C ALA A 132 11.66 -14.33 3.85
N GLU A 133 11.82 -15.20 4.84
CA GLU A 133 10.69 -15.81 5.55
C GLU A 133 9.91 -14.79 6.37
N LYS A 134 10.58 -13.82 7.00
CA LYS A 134 9.92 -12.73 7.73
C LYS A 134 9.05 -11.89 6.78
N GLN A 135 9.56 -11.54 5.59
CA GLN A 135 8.79 -10.81 4.58
C GLN A 135 7.57 -11.61 4.12
N LYS A 136 7.74 -12.90 3.82
CA LYS A 136 6.60 -13.78 3.45
C LYS A 136 5.55 -13.86 4.56
N GLN A 137 5.97 -13.98 5.82
CA GLN A 137 5.06 -14.00 6.96
C GLN A 137 4.28 -12.69 7.08
N LYS A 138 4.95 -11.54 6.90
CA LYS A 138 4.28 -10.22 6.93
C LYS A 138 3.20 -10.14 5.86
N VAL A 139 3.52 -10.50 4.61
CA VAL A 139 2.55 -10.51 3.50
C VAL A 139 1.36 -11.42 3.79
N ARG A 140 1.59 -12.62 4.34
CA ARG A 140 0.51 -13.53 4.74
C ARG A 140 -0.37 -12.91 5.81
N SER A 141 0.21 -12.35 6.87
CA SER A 141 -0.53 -11.70 7.94
C SER A 141 -1.42 -10.56 7.42
N VAL A 142 -0.88 -9.68 6.56
CA VAL A 142 -1.65 -8.60 5.95
C VAL A 142 -2.79 -9.16 5.08
N THR A 143 -2.53 -10.21 4.30
CA THR A 143 -3.55 -10.85 3.47
C THR A 143 -4.71 -11.37 4.33
N GLU A 144 -4.39 -12.11 5.41
CA GLU A 144 -5.37 -12.63 6.36
C GLU A 144 -6.16 -11.51 7.05
N ASP A 145 -5.51 -10.41 7.42
CA ASP A 145 -6.14 -9.24 8.04
C ASP A 145 -7.20 -8.61 7.13
N PHE A 146 -6.87 -8.45 5.84
CA PHE A 146 -7.81 -7.93 4.84
C PHE A 146 -8.97 -8.89 4.61
N GLU A 147 -8.70 -10.18 4.40
CA GLU A 147 -9.72 -11.21 4.21
C GLU A 147 -10.66 -11.30 5.42
N ASN A 148 -10.13 -11.34 6.63
CA ASN A 148 -10.89 -11.35 7.88
C ASN A 148 -11.67 -10.04 8.13
N SER A 149 -11.32 -8.98 7.41
CA SER A 149 -11.99 -7.69 7.46
C SER A 149 -13.04 -7.51 6.35
N ALA A 150 -13.30 -8.54 5.55
CA ALA A 150 -14.15 -8.48 4.35
C ALA A 150 -13.64 -7.45 3.31
N ALA A 151 -12.34 -7.23 3.28
CA ALA A 151 -11.63 -6.46 2.26
C ALA A 151 -10.87 -7.39 1.31
N SER A 152 -10.41 -6.88 0.19
CA SER A 152 -9.52 -7.61 -0.72
C SER A 152 -8.10 -7.13 -0.56
N PHE A 153 -7.14 -8.01 -0.82
CA PHE A 153 -5.73 -7.67 -0.85
C PHE A 153 -5.06 -8.20 -2.13
N MET A 154 -4.14 -7.43 -2.68
CA MET A 154 -3.34 -7.82 -3.84
C MET A 154 -1.88 -7.45 -3.60
N ASN A 155 -1.00 -8.40 -3.88
CA ASN A 155 0.43 -8.21 -3.85
C ASN A 155 0.92 -8.12 -5.31
N ILE A 156 1.46 -6.97 -5.71
CA ILE A 156 1.78 -6.66 -7.11
C ILE A 156 3.28 -6.40 -7.23
N ASN A 157 3.95 -7.24 -8.00
CA ASN A 157 5.35 -7.03 -8.36
C ASN A 157 5.45 -5.96 -9.46
N THR A 158 6.40 -5.02 -9.32
CA THR A 158 6.63 -3.96 -10.31
C THR A 158 7.12 -4.50 -11.66
N GLY A 159 7.72 -5.70 -11.67
CA GLY A 159 8.17 -6.39 -12.89
C GLY A 159 7.05 -7.12 -13.63
N GLU A 160 5.85 -7.24 -13.07
CA GLU A 160 4.73 -7.97 -13.66
C GLU A 160 3.69 -7.05 -14.31
N ASP A 161 2.89 -7.62 -15.22
CA ASP A 161 1.77 -6.92 -15.84
C ASP A 161 0.59 -6.82 -14.85
N TYR A 162 0.53 -5.69 -14.12
CA TYR A 162 -0.52 -5.39 -13.14
C TYR A 162 -1.92 -5.38 -13.75
N SER A 163 -2.07 -5.19 -15.07
CA SER A 163 -3.39 -5.12 -15.71
C SER A 163 -4.11 -6.47 -15.65
N LYS A 164 -3.38 -7.58 -15.65
CA LYS A 164 -3.94 -8.94 -15.48
C LYS A 164 -4.59 -9.10 -14.09
N PHE A 165 -3.93 -8.61 -13.05
CA PHE A 165 -4.45 -8.69 -11.67
C PHE A 165 -5.73 -7.88 -11.52
N LEU A 166 -5.74 -6.63 -12.01
CA LEU A 166 -6.93 -5.78 -11.99
C LEU A 166 -8.08 -6.39 -12.80
N TYR A 167 -7.78 -6.93 -13.99
CA TYR A 167 -8.79 -7.59 -14.82
C TYR A 167 -9.41 -8.81 -14.13
N GLN A 168 -8.60 -9.64 -13.49
CA GLN A 168 -9.09 -10.80 -12.72
C GLN A 168 -9.95 -10.37 -11.53
N TYR A 169 -9.56 -9.33 -10.81
CA TYR A 169 -10.33 -8.79 -9.71
C TYR A 169 -11.72 -8.32 -10.14
N PHE A 170 -11.81 -7.59 -11.25
CA PHE A 170 -13.09 -7.10 -11.76
C PHE A 170 -13.95 -8.18 -12.44
N ARG A 171 -13.34 -9.27 -12.94
CA ARG A 171 -14.10 -10.41 -13.52
C ARG A 171 -14.75 -11.33 -12.50
N LYS A 172 -14.20 -11.42 -11.30
CA LYS A 172 -14.75 -12.29 -10.23
C LYS A 172 -15.96 -11.66 -9.51
N ARG A 173 -16.39 -10.50 -9.95
CA ARG A 173 -17.54 -9.74 -9.44
C ARG A 173 -18.56 -9.51 -10.53
#